data_9724364c2abc2cde5c027c013433bf49
#
_entry.id   9724364c2abc2cde5c027c013433bf49
#
_cell.length_a   1.000
_cell.length_b   1.000
_cell.length_c   1.000
_cell.angle_alpha   90.00
_cell.angle_beta   90.00
_cell.angle_gamma   90.00
#
_symmetry.space_group_name_H-M   'P 1'
#
loop_
_entity.id
_entity.type
_entity.pdbx_description
1 polymer ?
#
loop_
_entity_poly.entity_id
_entity_poly.type
_entity_poly.pdbx_seq_one_letter_code
_entity_poly.pdbx_strand_id
1 'polypeptide(L)'
;MEECLFCRIVKGEIPSEKIYEDEKVYAFSDVDPKAPVHVLIVPKEHMADVTDPRAVALAGSLFSAVQAIAKQLGLEENGFRCVINTGTQGGQTVGHLHMHLLAGRNLAWPPG
;
A
#
# COMPACT_ATOMS: atom_id res chain seq x y z
N MET A 1 13.93 7.87 -10.54
CA MET A 1 13.65 7.65 -9.12
C MET A 1 13.32 8.93 -8.39
N GLU A 2 14.04 10.00 -8.68
CA GLU A 2 13.79 11.28 -8.01
C GLU A 2 12.41 11.82 -8.28
N GLU A 3 11.85 11.49 -9.43
CA GLU A 3 10.50 11.96 -9.79
C GLU A 3 9.40 11.06 -9.28
N CYS A 4 9.76 9.92 -8.66
CA CYS A 4 8.75 9.02 -8.12
C CYS A 4 8.21 9.59 -6.81
N LEU A 5 6.89 9.84 -6.79
CA LEU A 5 6.21 10.37 -5.61
C LEU A 5 6.45 9.52 -4.37
N PHE A 6 6.30 8.19 -4.50
CA PHE A 6 6.44 7.31 -3.33
C PHE A 6 7.89 7.17 -2.87
N CYS A 7 8.86 7.20 -3.80
CA CYS A 7 10.26 7.24 -3.39
C CYS A 7 10.56 8.48 -2.55
N ARG A 8 9.97 9.61 -2.92
CA ARG A 8 10.16 10.86 -2.18
C ARG A 8 9.48 10.84 -0.83
N ILE A 9 8.32 10.19 -0.74
CA ILE A 9 7.63 10.01 0.54
C ILE A 9 8.46 9.11 1.46
N VAL A 10 8.98 8.01 0.94
CA VAL A 10 9.83 7.08 1.71
C VAL A 10 11.07 7.78 2.26
N LYS A 11 11.65 8.69 1.48
CA LYS A 11 12.83 9.45 1.90
C LYS A 11 12.52 10.60 2.84
N GLY A 12 11.25 10.89 3.09
CA GLY A 12 10.86 12.00 3.94
C GLY A 12 10.88 13.35 3.26
N GLU A 13 11.04 13.39 1.94
CA GLU A 13 11.06 14.65 1.18
C GLU A 13 9.67 15.23 0.99
N ILE A 14 8.64 14.38 1.03
CA ILE A 14 7.24 14.79 0.97
C ILE A 14 6.57 14.31 2.25
N PRO A 15 5.85 15.16 2.98
CA PRO A 15 5.18 14.76 4.21
C PRO A 15 4.11 13.69 3.96
N SER A 16 3.93 12.79 4.93
CA SER A 16 2.90 11.76 4.87
C SER A 16 2.47 11.41 6.29
N GLU A 17 1.27 10.85 6.42
CA GLU A 17 0.81 10.32 7.70
C GLU A 17 1.27 8.86 7.79
N LYS A 18 2.40 8.64 8.44
CA LYS A 18 2.96 7.30 8.57
C LYS A 18 2.10 6.42 9.48
N ILE A 19 1.78 5.22 9.00
CA ILE A 19 1.01 4.23 9.75
C ILE A 19 1.93 3.11 10.24
N TYR A 20 2.91 2.71 9.44
CA TYR A 20 3.79 1.58 9.76
C TYR A 20 5.06 1.69 8.94
N GLU A 21 6.16 1.21 9.52
CA GLU A 21 7.42 1.19 8.79
C GLU A 21 8.31 0.09 9.35
N ASP A 22 9.01 -0.62 8.47
CA ASP A 22 10.09 -1.51 8.87
C ASP A 22 11.24 -1.36 7.87
N GLU A 23 12.20 -2.29 7.89
CA GLU A 23 13.38 -2.23 7.02
C GLU A 23 13.04 -2.17 5.54
N LYS A 24 11.97 -2.81 5.13
CA LYS A 24 11.68 -3.06 3.71
C LYS A 24 10.46 -2.31 3.19
N VAL A 25 9.52 -1.96 4.05
CA VAL A 25 8.27 -1.33 3.63
C VAL A 25 7.95 -0.09 4.45
N TYR A 26 7.18 0.78 3.83
CA TYR A 26 6.67 2.00 4.44
C TYR A 26 5.17 2.08 4.15
N ALA A 27 4.37 2.41 5.14
CA ALA A 27 2.93 2.50 4.96
C ALA A 27 2.41 3.83 5.48
N PHE A 28 1.51 4.45 4.73
CA PHE A 28 0.98 5.78 5.05
C PHE A 28 -0.46 5.91 4.57
N SER A 29 -1.20 6.85 5.16
CA SER A 29 -2.58 7.11 4.78
C SER A 29 -2.65 7.76 3.40
N ASP A 30 -3.61 7.30 2.57
CA ASP A 30 -3.87 7.94 1.28
C ASP A 30 -4.50 9.30 1.54
N VAL A 31 -4.02 10.33 0.84
CA VAL A 31 -4.54 11.70 0.98
C VAL A 31 -5.91 11.88 0.32
N ASP A 32 -6.29 10.94 -0.56
CA ASP A 32 -7.60 10.94 -1.21
C ASP A 32 -8.28 9.60 -0.93
N PRO A 33 -8.70 9.37 0.34
CA PRO A 33 -9.15 8.04 0.75
C PRO A 33 -10.46 7.63 0.09
N LYS A 34 -10.53 6.35 -0.26
CA LYS A 34 -11.72 5.74 -0.86
C LYS A 34 -12.52 4.94 0.16
N ALA A 35 -12.07 4.90 1.41
CA ALA A 35 -12.74 4.24 2.53
C ALA A 35 -12.30 4.95 3.81
N PRO A 36 -13.02 4.78 4.93
CA PRO A 36 -12.63 5.40 6.21
C PRO A 36 -11.19 5.06 6.61
N VAL A 37 -10.73 3.85 6.29
CA VAL A 37 -9.32 3.49 6.41
C VAL A 37 -8.82 3.18 5.00
N HIS A 38 -7.81 3.92 4.57
CA HIS A 38 -7.19 3.69 3.27
C HIS A 38 -5.69 3.92 3.42
N VAL A 39 -4.95 2.82 3.53
CA VAL A 39 -3.50 2.83 3.76
C VAL A 39 -2.82 2.34 2.49
N LEU A 40 -1.71 2.96 2.14
CA LEU A 40 -0.85 2.53 1.04
C LEU A 40 0.39 1.89 1.64
N ILE A 41 0.68 0.66 1.25
CA ILE A 41 1.86 -0.09 1.69
C ILE A 41 2.80 -0.19 0.51
N VAL A 42 4.00 0.38 0.63
CA VAL A 42 4.95 0.45 -0.48
C VAL A 42 6.28 -0.16 -0.08
N PRO A 43 6.97 -0.87 -0.99
CA PRO A 43 8.36 -1.24 -0.73
C PRO A 43 9.23 0.01 -0.74
N LYS A 44 10.25 0.04 0.11
CA LYS A 44 11.21 1.13 0.12
C LYS A 44 12.07 1.12 -1.15
N GLU A 45 12.35 -0.08 -1.65
CA GLU A 45 13.06 -0.22 -2.93
C GLU A 45 12.08 0.06 -4.06
N HIS A 46 12.50 0.91 -5.00
CA HIS A 46 11.65 1.25 -6.14
C HIS A 46 11.51 0.07 -7.09
N MET A 47 10.26 -0.27 -7.43
CA MET A 47 9.93 -1.15 -8.53
C MET A 47 8.58 -0.69 -9.08
N ALA A 48 8.39 -0.77 -10.38
CA ALA A 48 7.24 -0.14 -11.01
C ALA A 48 5.92 -0.81 -10.63
N ASP A 49 5.90 -2.14 -10.58
CA ASP A 49 4.67 -2.88 -10.28
C ASP A 49 4.99 -4.30 -9.82
N VAL A 50 3.94 -5.09 -9.60
CA VAL A 50 4.07 -6.43 -9.03
C VAL A 50 4.73 -7.44 -9.98
N THR A 51 4.88 -7.10 -11.25
CA THR A 51 5.54 -8.01 -12.22
C THR A 51 7.06 -7.93 -12.15
N ASP A 52 7.61 -6.97 -11.41
CA ASP A 52 9.06 -6.93 -11.19
C ASP A 52 9.47 -8.19 -10.42
N PRO A 53 10.48 -8.94 -10.92
CA PRO A 53 10.92 -10.18 -10.25
C PRO A 53 11.29 -9.99 -8.79
N ARG A 54 11.76 -8.82 -8.40
CA ARG A 54 12.13 -8.52 -7.02
C ARG A 54 10.93 -8.48 -6.07
N ALA A 55 9.71 -8.32 -6.62
CA ALA A 55 8.50 -8.29 -5.80
C ALA A 55 8.26 -9.61 -5.05
N VAL A 56 8.71 -10.73 -5.62
CA VAL A 56 8.56 -12.03 -4.97
C VAL A 56 9.28 -12.05 -3.62
N ALA A 57 10.47 -11.47 -3.55
CA ALA A 57 11.24 -11.43 -2.32
C ALA A 57 10.61 -10.52 -1.26
N LEU A 58 9.71 -9.63 -1.67
CA LEU A 58 9.03 -8.70 -0.76
C LEU A 58 7.67 -9.17 -0.27
N ALA A 59 7.16 -10.29 -0.81
CA ALA A 59 5.81 -10.75 -0.50
C ALA A 59 5.59 -10.91 1.01
N GLY A 60 6.54 -11.56 1.70
CA GLY A 60 6.45 -11.75 3.14
C GLY A 60 6.43 -10.43 3.90
N SER A 61 7.23 -9.47 3.48
CA SER A 61 7.27 -8.15 4.13
C SER A 61 5.97 -7.38 3.92
N LEU A 62 5.36 -7.49 2.74
CA LEU A 62 4.07 -6.86 2.48
C LEU A 62 2.98 -7.48 3.36
N PHE A 63 2.92 -8.79 3.45
CA PHE A 63 1.93 -9.45 4.29
C PHE A 63 2.17 -9.21 5.78
N SER A 64 3.43 -9.15 6.22
CA SER A 64 3.74 -8.79 7.61
C SER A 64 3.24 -7.40 7.94
N ALA A 65 3.38 -6.45 7.01
CA ALA A 65 2.86 -5.10 7.18
C ALA A 65 1.32 -5.11 7.29
N VAL A 66 0.65 -5.89 6.43
CA VAL A 66 -0.81 -6.02 6.49
C VAL A 66 -1.25 -6.51 7.86
N GLN A 67 -0.61 -7.55 8.39
CA GLN A 67 -0.96 -8.10 9.69
C GLN A 67 -0.73 -7.09 10.82
N ALA A 68 0.40 -6.40 10.80
CA ALA A 68 0.73 -5.40 11.81
C ALA A 68 -0.27 -4.25 11.80
N ILE A 69 -0.60 -3.75 10.60
CA ILE A 69 -1.55 -2.63 10.44
C ILE A 69 -2.95 -3.05 10.86
N ALA A 70 -3.38 -4.26 10.48
CA ALA A 70 -4.70 -4.77 10.86
C ALA A 70 -4.85 -4.85 12.38
N LYS A 71 -3.81 -5.28 13.08
CA LYS A 71 -3.83 -5.31 14.55
C LYS A 71 -3.83 -3.90 15.13
N GLN A 72 -2.95 -3.05 14.62
CA GLN A 72 -2.80 -1.68 15.10
C GLN A 72 -4.10 -0.89 15.00
N LEU A 73 -4.83 -1.06 13.90
CA LEU A 73 -6.06 -0.31 13.63
C LEU A 73 -7.33 -1.07 14.00
N GLY A 74 -7.20 -2.28 14.54
CA GLY A 74 -8.35 -3.07 14.98
C GLY A 74 -9.23 -3.56 13.86
N LEU A 75 -8.65 -3.96 12.73
CA LEU A 75 -9.42 -4.31 11.52
C LEU A 75 -9.75 -5.80 11.41
N GLU A 76 -9.19 -6.63 12.26
CA GLU A 76 -9.30 -8.09 12.10
C GLU A 76 -10.73 -8.61 12.24
N GLU A 77 -11.51 -8.01 13.14
CA GLU A 77 -12.85 -8.49 13.43
C GLU A 77 -13.81 -8.22 12.26
N ASN A 78 -13.83 -7.00 11.76
CA ASN A 78 -14.75 -6.61 10.68
C ASN A 78 -14.20 -6.89 9.28
N GLY A 79 -12.89 -7.08 9.18
CA GLY A 79 -12.25 -7.40 7.91
C GLY A 79 -11.85 -6.18 7.11
N PHE A 80 -11.16 -6.45 6.02
CA PHE A 80 -10.60 -5.40 5.17
C PHE A 80 -10.28 -6.00 3.79
N ARG A 81 -9.91 -5.14 2.86
CA ARG A 81 -9.54 -5.58 1.51
C ARG A 81 -8.15 -5.06 1.17
N CYS A 82 -7.33 -5.94 0.59
CA CYS A 82 -6.04 -5.54 0.03
C CYS A 82 -6.12 -5.59 -1.48
N VAL A 83 -5.61 -4.56 -2.15
CA VAL A 83 -5.66 -4.42 -3.61
C VAL A 83 -4.29 -4.02 -4.13
N ILE A 84 -3.81 -4.74 -5.15
CA ILE A 84 -2.64 -4.34 -5.92
C ILE A 84 -3.09 -4.14 -7.36
N ASN A 85 -3.01 -2.91 -7.85
CA ASN A 85 -3.34 -2.59 -9.23
C ASN A 85 -2.07 -2.61 -10.06
N THR A 86 -2.14 -3.16 -11.27
CA THR A 86 -0.99 -3.24 -12.17
C THR A 86 -1.39 -2.75 -13.56
N GLY A 87 -0.65 -1.76 -14.06
CA GLY A 87 -0.83 -1.27 -15.40
C GLY A 87 -2.11 -0.48 -15.62
N THR A 88 -2.35 -0.12 -16.86
CA THR A 88 -3.48 0.75 -17.25
C THR A 88 -4.83 0.12 -16.97
N GLN A 89 -5.03 -1.12 -17.38
CA GLN A 89 -6.32 -1.79 -17.18
C GLN A 89 -6.58 -2.13 -15.73
N GLY A 90 -5.51 -2.27 -14.93
CA GLY A 90 -5.65 -2.49 -13.49
C GLY A 90 -5.93 -1.21 -12.71
N GLY A 91 -5.76 -0.04 -13.35
CA GLY A 91 -6.00 1.23 -12.69
C GLY A 91 -4.84 1.73 -11.85
N GLN A 92 -3.61 1.32 -12.18
CA GLN A 92 -2.45 1.79 -11.45
C GLN A 92 -2.15 3.24 -11.84
N THR A 93 -2.13 4.13 -10.85
CA THR A 93 -1.95 5.57 -11.10
C THR A 93 -0.55 6.07 -10.75
N VAL A 94 0.19 5.38 -9.89
CA VAL A 94 1.55 5.75 -9.52
C VAL A 94 2.48 4.59 -9.89
N GLY A 95 3.57 4.90 -10.61
CA GLY A 95 4.51 3.91 -11.12
C GLY A 95 5.51 3.42 -10.09
N HIS A 96 5.02 3.03 -8.93
CA HIS A 96 5.78 2.43 -7.85
C HIS A 96 4.84 1.42 -7.20
N LEU A 97 5.26 0.16 -7.11
CA LEU A 97 4.44 -0.91 -6.53
C LEU A 97 3.82 -0.46 -5.22
N HIS A 98 2.52 -0.63 -5.08
CA HIS A 98 1.86 -0.35 -3.81
C HIS A 98 0.63 -1.22 -3.64
N MET A 99 0.35 -1.53 -2.38
CA MET A 99 -0.83 -2.28 -1.99
C MET A 99 -1.76 -1.33 -1.23
N HIS A 100 -3.02 -1.25 -1.66
CA HIS A 100 -4.04 -0.54 -0.91
C HIS A 100 -4.59 -1.45 0.18
N LEU A 101 -4.80 -0.91 1.37
CA LEU A 101 -5.55 -1.58 2.42
C LEU A 101 -6.76 -0.71 2.72
N LEU A 102 -7.94 -1.25 2.46
CA LEU A 102 -9.21 -0.52 2.56
C LEU A 102 -10.09 -1.16 3.64
N ALA A 103 -10.62 -0.34 4.55
CA ALA A 103 -11.44 -0.85 5.63
C ALA A 103 -12.38 0.23 6.16
N GLY A 104 -13.26 -0.14 7.07
CA GLY A 104 -14.14 0.78 7.75
C GLY A 104 -15.53 0.90 7.14
N ARG A 105 -15.80 0.17 6.05
CA ARG A 105 -17.13 0.06 5.46
C ARG A 105 -17.21 -1.23 4.65
N ASN A 106 -18.42 -1.63 4.30
CA ASN A 106 -18.59 -2.77 3.40
C ASN A 106 -18.14 -2.39 2.00
N LEU A 107 -17.33 -3.24 1.39
CA LEU A 107 -16.82 -3.05 0.04
C LEU A 107 -17.58 -4.01 -0.88
N ALA A 108 -18.07 -3.47 -1.99
CA ALA A 108 -18.91 -4.24 -2.89
C ALA A 108 -18.14 -5.28 -3.68
N TRP A 109 -18.88 -6.25 -4.20
CA TRP A 109 -18.39 -7.24 -5.15
C TRP A 109 -19.33 -7.29 -6.34
N PRO A 110 -18.86 -7.30 -7.59
CA PRO A 110 -17.44 -7.35 -8.01
C PRO A 110 -16.66 -6.08 -7.67
N PRO A 111 -15.30 -6.20 -7.64
CA PRO A 111 -14.46 -5.12 -7.13
C PRO A 111 -14.27 -3.94 -8.08
N GLY A 112 -14.70 -4.05 -9.31
CA GLY A 112 -14.51 -2.95 -10.25
C GLY A 112 -15.58 -2.85 -11.30
#